data_bd944dc449376dbffed8e7c4ce27b94b
#
_entry.id   bd944dc449376dbffed8e7c4ce27b94b
#
_cell.length_a   1.000
_cell.length_b   1.000
_cell.length_c   1.000
_cell.angle_alpha   90.00
_cell.angle_beta   90.00
_cell.angle_gamma   90.00
#
_symmetry.space_group_name_H-M   'P 1'
#
loop_
_entity.id
_entity.type
_entity.pdbx_description
1 polymer ?
#
loop_
_entity_poly.entity_id
_entity_poly.type
_entity_poly.pdbx_seq_one_letter_code
_entity_poly.pdbx_strand_id
1 'polypeptide(L)'
;GYRRALEFFVDAYIRKNRPAEIIDANLPLSKKIRDYIDNEQIKTLAQKSAWLGNDATHIINKHPDRNIQDIKKFIKAMTTMIEAEFAYEDASTIERN
;
A
#
# COMPACT_ATOMS: atom_id res chain seq x y z
N GLY A 1 7.74 -1.34 12.90
CA GLY A 1 8.47 -1.63 11.68
C GLY A 1 7.71 -1.26 10.43
N TYR A 2 8.39 -1.25 9.31
CA TYR A 2 7.81 -0.85 8.03
C TYR A 2 6.70 -1.80 7.58
N ARG A 3 6.84 -3.10 7.87
CA ARG A 3 5.82 -4.07 7.49
C ARG A 3 4.49 -3.78 8.18
N ARG A 4 4.54 -3.45 9.47
CA ARG A 4 3.32 -3.15 10.23
C ARG A 4 2.65 -1.88 9.70
N ALA A 5 3.45 -0.85 9.39
CA ALA A 5 2.93 0.37 8.78
C ALA A 5 2.30 0.08 7.43
N LEU A 6 2.97 -0.72 6.60
CA LEU A 6 2.45 -1.11 5.30
C LEU A 6 1.13 -1.87 5.42
N GLU A 7 1.06 -2.84 6.34
CA GLU A 7 -0.18 -3.59 6.60
C GLU A 7 -1.32 -2.67 7.02
N PHE A 8 -1.02 -1.71 7.90
CA PHE A 8 -2.03 -0.75 8.35
C PHE A 8 -2.59 0.06 7.19
N PHE A 9 -1.73 0.61 6.34
CA PHE A 9 -2.17 1.43 5.21
C PHE A 9 -2.92 0.61 4.16
N VAL A 10 -2.46 -0.60 3.88
CA VAL A 10 -3.14 -1.49 2.94
C VAL A 10 -4.54 -1.84 3.46
N ASP A 11 -4.65 -2.25 4.72
CA ASP A 11 -5.94 -2.60 5.31
C ASP A 11 -6.89 -1.40 5.35
N ALA A 12 -6.39 -0.22 5.70
CA ALA A 12 -7.20 0.99 5.75
C ALA A 12 -7.72 1.36 4.35
N TYR A 13 -6.86 1.27 3.36
CA TYR A 13 -7.22 1.58 1.97
C TYR A 13 -8.29 0.63 1.44
N ILE A 14 -8.09 -0.68 1.65
CA ILE A 14 -9.04 -1.69 1.19
C ILE A 14 -10.39 -1.50 1.88
N ARG A 15 -10.38 -1.26 3.18
CA ARG A 15 -11.59 -1.08 3.96
C ARG A 15 -12.39 0.15 3.49
N LYS A 16 -11.67 1.21 3.13
CA LYS A 16 -12.29 2.43 2.62
C LYS A 16 -12.94 2.21 1.25
N ASN A 17 -12.25 1.51 0.36
CA ASN A 17 -12.70 1.33 -1.02
C ASN A 17 -13.65 0.15 -1.21
N ARG A 18 -13.60 -0.82 -0.31
CA ARG A 18 -14.44 -2.03 -0.38
C ARG A 18 -15.04 -2.34 1.00
N PRO A 19 -15.90 -1.45 1.53
CA PRO A 19 -16.40 -1.60 2.91
C PRO A 19 -17.26 -2.85 3.11
N ALA A 20 -17.85 -3.39 2.05
CA ALA A 20 -18.68 -4.58 2.13
C ALA A 20 -17.90 -5.89 2.03
N GLU A 21 -16.62 -5.82 1.66
CA GLU A 21 -15.78 -7.02 1.55
C GLU A 21 -15.40 -7.55 2.92
N ILE A 22 -15.52 -8.86 3.08
CA ILE A 22 -15.02 -9.56 4.25
C ILE A 22 -13.72 -10.24 3.86
N ILE A 23 -12.61 -9.74 4.41
CA ILE A 23 -11.29 -10.26 4.09
C ILE A 23 -10.79 -11.12 5.23
N ASP A 24 -10.35 -12.34 4.91
CA ASP A 24 -9.78 -13.26 5.89
C ASP A 24 -8.56 -12.60 6.57
N ALA A 25 -8.63 -12.54 7.91
CA ALA A 25 -7.54 -11.95 8.70
C ALA A 25 -6.19 -12.66 8.49
N ASN A 26 -6.24 -13.93 8.07
CA ASN A 26 -5.04 -14.73 7.83
C ASN A 26 -4.54 -14.64 6.39
N LEU A 27 -5.19 -13.87 5.54
CA LEU A 27 -4.77 -13.72 4.15
C LEU A 27 -3.40 -13.03 4.11
N PRO A 28 -2.40 -13.61 3.41
CA PRO A 28 -1.09 -12.98 3.31
C PRO A 28 -1.17 -11.59 2.68
N LEU A 29 -0.29 -10.70 3.14
CA LEU A 29 -0.28 -9.31 2.68
C LEU A 29 -0.13 -9.21 1.16
N SER A 30 0.74 -10.02 0.56
CA SER A 30 0.93 -10.02 -0.89
C SER A 30 -0.34 -10.34 -1.66
N LYS A 31 -1.15 -11.26 -1.14
CA LYS A 31 -2.43 -11.63 -1.75
C LYS A 31 -3.48 -10.53 -1.57
N LYS A 32 -3.52 -9.90 -0.39
CA LYS A 32 -4.41 -8.75 -0.17
C LYS A 32 -4.15 -7.65 -1.19
N ILE A 33 -2.89 -7.30 -1.37
CA ILE A 33 -2.48 -6.25 -2.31
C ILE A 33 -2.89 -6.65 -3.72
N ARG A 34 -2.58 -7.87 -4.12
CA ARG A 34 -2.87 -8.35 -5.47
C ARG A 34 -4.37 -8.34 -5.77
N ASP A 35 -5.18 -8.83 -4.84
CA ASP A 35 -6.58 -9.14 -5.12
C ASP A 35 -7.55 -8.00 -4.77
N TYR A 36 -7.16 -7.10 -3.86
CA TYR A 36 -8.08 -6.10 -3.33
C TYR A 36 -7.68 -4.65 -3.61
N ILE A 37 -6.53 -4.40 -4.19
CA ILE A 37 -6.14 -3.04 -4.59
C ILE A 37 -6.27 -2.91 -6.10
N ASP A 38 -7.18 -2.04 -6.54
CA ASP A 38 -7.45 -1.85 -7.96
C ASP A 38 -6.54 -0.81 -8.62
N ASN A 39 -6.14 0.22 -7.89
CA ASN A 39 -5.25 1.25 -8.41
C ASN A 39 -3.86 0.67 -8.65
N GLU A 40 -3.44 0.62 -9.90
CA GLU A 40 -2.18 -0.03 -10.28
C GLU A 40 -0.95 0.62 -9.68
N GLN A 41 -0.95 1.94 -9.52
CA GLN A 41 0.20 2.63 -8.95
C GLN A 41 0.33 2.32 -7.46
N ILE A 42 -0.77 2.39 -6.73
CA ILE A 42 -0.79 2.04 -5.31
C ILE A 42 -0.43 0.57 -5.12
N LYS A 43 -1.00 -0.30 -5.95
CA LYS A 43 -0.69 -1.74 -5.92
C LYS A 43 0.80 -1.99 -6.10
N THR A 44 1.42 -1.38 -7.11
CA THR A 44 2.84 -1.54 -7.40
C THR A 44 3.70 -1.07 -6.22
N LEU A 45 3.40 0.10 -5.68
CA LEU A 45 4.16 0.63 -4.54
C LEU A 45 4.04 -0.29 -3.32
N ALA A 46 2.83 -0.80 -3.05
CA ALA A 46 2.60 -1.71 -1.93
C ALA A 46 3.32 -3.04 -2.15
N GLN A 47 3.24 -3.61 -3.36
CA GLN A 47 3.90 -4.88 -3.68
C GLN A 47 5.41 -4.79 -3.54
N LYS A 48 6.01 -3.73 -4.08
CA LYS A 48 7.46 -3.56 -4.01
C LYS A 48 7.93 -3.30 -2.58
N SER A 49 7.16 -2.54 -1.81
CA SER A 49 7.46 -2.32 -0.39
C SER A 49 7.41 -3.62 0.41
N ALA A 50 6.40 -4.45 0.18
CA ALA A 50 6.27 -5.74 0.85
C ALA A 50 7.42 -6.68 0.46
N TRP A 51 7.75 -6.71 -0.82
CA TRP A 51 8.84 -7.54 -1.34
C TRP A 51 10.19 -7.16 -0.72
N LEU A 52 10.52 -5.87 -0.76
CA LEU A 52 11.76 -5.36 -0.15
C LEU A 52 11.84 -5.65 1.35
N GLY A 53 10.70 -5.53 2.05
CA GLY A 53 10.65 -5.78 3.49
C GLY A 53 10.78 -7.25 3.86
N ASN A 54 10.31 -8.16 2.99
CA ASN A 54 10.32 -9.60 3.27
C ASN A 54 11.68 -10.25 3.02
N ASP A 55 12.43 -9.76 2.05
CA ASP A 55 13.65 -10.42 1.63
C ASP A 55 14.75 -9.41 1.30
N ALA A 56 15.02 -8.55 2.27
CA ALA A 56 15.98 -7.46 2.09
C ALA A 56 17.37 -7.96 1.69
N THR A 57 17.85 -9.04 2.32
CA THR A 57 19.17 -9.59 2.03
C THR A 57 19.27 -10.07 0.58
N HIS A 58 18.27 -10.82 0.13
CA HIS A 58 18.23 -11.35 -1.23
C HIS A 58 18.19 -10.21 -2.26
N ILE A 59 17.39 -9.18 -1.97
CA ILE A 59 17.22 -8.06 -2.87
C ILE A 59 18.48 -7.20 -2.95
N ILE A 60 19.16 -7.00 -1.83
CA ILE A 60 20.44 -6.28 -1.80
C ILE A 60 21.48 -7.01 -2.66
N ASN A 61 21.49 -8.33 -2.63
CA ASN A 61 22.41 -9.13 -3.44
C ASN A 61 22.12 -9.03 -4.94
N LYS A 62 20.83 -9.00 -5.32
CA LYS A 62 20.42 -8.89 -6.73
C LYS A 62 20.39 -7.45 -7.24
N HIS A 63 20.08 -6.51 -6.34
CA HIS A 63 19.92 -5.09 -6.65
C HIS A 63 20.74 -4.28 -5.65
N PRO A 64 22.08 -4.27 -5.78
CA PRO A 64 22.94 -3.62 -4.79
C PRO A 64 22.74 -2.11 -4.67
N ASP A 65 22.09 -1.50 -5.64
CA ASP A 65 21.72 -0.08 -5.61
C ASP A 65 20.46 0.21 -4.78
N ARG A 66 19.79 -0.85 -4.28
CA ARG A 66 18.57 -0.72 -3.48
C ARG A 66 18.87 -0.93 -2.01
N ASN A 67 18.11 -0.25 -1.14
CA ASN A 67 18.28 -0.36 0.31
C ASN A 67 16.98 0.00 1.02
N ILE A 68 17.08 0.09 2.36
CA ILE A 68 15.92 0.39 3.20
C ILE A 68 15.31 1.77 2.92
N GLN A 69 16.09 2.70 2.36
CA GLN A 69 15.56 4.02 2.00
C GLN A 69 14.54 3.92 0.87
N ASP A 70 14.67 2.91 0.00
CA ASP A 70 13.68 2.67 -1.05
C ASP A 70 12.34 2.24 -0.46
N ILE A 71 12.35 1.42 0.59
CA ILE A 71 11.12 1.02 1.29
C ILE A 71 10.42 2.26 1.83
N LYS A 72 11.15 3.14 2.51
CA LYS A 72 10.60 4.40 3.04
C LYS A 72 10.01 5.27 1.93
N LYS A 73 10.74 5.39 0.84
CA LYS A 73 10.31 6.19 -0.31
C LYS A 73 9.01 5.65 -0.92
N PHE A 74 8.93 4.33 -1.10
CA PHE A 74 7.75 3.71 -1.71
C PHE A 74 6.53 3.79 -0.80
N ILE A 75 6.71 3.57 0.51
CA ILE A 75 5.63 3.71 1.48
C ILE A 75 5.13 5.15 1.52
N LYS A 76 6.05 6.12 1.51
CA LYS A 76 5.67 7.53 1.51
C LYS A 76 4.89 7.90 0.25
N ALA A 77 5.34 7.44 -0.92
CA ALA A 77 4.63 7.69 -2.17
C ALA A 77 3.24 7.07 -2.15
N MET A 78 3.14 5.83 -1.66
CA MET A 78 1.87 5.13 -1.53
C MET A 78 0.90 5.88 -0.62
N THR A 79 1.36 6.29 0.56
CA THR A 79 0.50 7.00 1.52
C THR A 79 0.06 8.36 0.98
N THR A 80 0.93 9.06 0.26
CA THR A 80 0.59 10.32 -0.38
C THR A 80 -0.53 10.13 -1.41
N MET A 81 -0.44 9.08 -2.21
CA MET A 81 -1.48 8.77 -3.20
C MET A 81 -2.80 8.39 -2.55
N ILE A 82 -2.74 7.60 -1.48
CA ILE A 82 -3.94 7.21 -0.73
C ILE A 82 -4.60 8.45 -0.10
N GLU A 83 -3.82 9.32 0.51
CA GLU A 83 -4.32 10.56 1.08
C GLU A 83 -4.97 11.46 0.03
N ALA A 84 -4.36 11.52 -1.16
CA ALA A 84 -4.91 12.30 -2.26
C ALA A 84 -6.25 11.74 -2.73
N GLU A 85 -6.40 10.42 -2.82
CA GLU A 85 -7.67 9.79 -3.17
C GLU A 85 -8.75 10.10 -2.13
N PHE A 86 -8.42 10.01 -0.86
CA PHE A 86 -9.36 10.27 0.23
C PHE A 86 -9.77 11.75 0.25
N ALA A 87 -8.83 12.65 0.03
CA ALA A 87 -9.12 14.08 -0.04
C ALA A 87 -10.02 14.40 -1.23
N TYR A 88 -9.78 13.77 -2.37
CA TYR A 88 -10.62 13.93 -3.55
C TYR A 88 -12.06 13.46 -3.28
N GLU A 89 -12.21 12.29 -2.68
CA GLU A 89 -13.53 11.76 -2.33
C GLU A 89 -14.25 12.69 -1.35
N ASP A 90 -13.54 13.18 -0.35
CA ASP A 90 -14.11 14.11 0.64
C ASP A 90 -14.56 15.42 -0.02
N ALA A 91 -13.71 15.99 -0.87
CA ALA A 91 -14.03 17.21 -1.60
C ALA A 91 -15.27 17.02 -2.49
N SER A 92 -15.41 15.83 -3.08
CA SER A 92 -16.54 15.52 -3.96
C SER A 92 -17.89 15.49 -3.23
N THR A 93 -17.87 15.35 -1.90
CA THR A 93 -19.11 15.38 -1.11
C THR A 93 -19.63 16.79 -0.86
N ILE A 94 -18.82 17.80 -1.12
CA ILE A 94 -19.23 19.19 -0.91
C ILE A 94 -19.98 19.68 -2.13
N GLU A 95 -21.23 20.04 -1.94
CA GLU A 95 -22.07 20.57 -3.00
C GLU A 95 -22.16 22.09 -2.88
N ARG A 96 -22.12 22.74 -4.04
CA ARG A 96 -22.26 24.17 -4.13
C ARG A 96 -23.72 24.52 -4.37
N ASN A 97 -24.31 25.18 -3.39
CA ASN A 97 -25.71 25.68 -3.50
C ASN A 97 -25.77 27.17 -3.72
#